data_4044a9d3be74bfb844137f157de18759
#
_entry.id   4044a9d3be74bfb844137f157de18759
#
_cell.length_a   1.000
_cell.length_b   1.000
_cell.length_c   1.000
_cell.angle_alpha   90.00
_cell.angle_beta   90.00
_cell.angle_gamma   90.00
#
_symmetry.space_group_name_H-M   'P 1'
#
loop_
_entity.id
_entity.type
_entity.pdbx_description
1 polymer ?
#
loop_
_entity_poly.entity_id
_entity_poly.type
_entity_poly.pdbx_seq_one_letter_code
_entity_poly.pdbx_strand_id
1 'polypeptide(L)'
;MSAFEYRATIACGPLLPRVLDRLLGALAARADLSVDRLNDLGMVGDAISAAAPGAVVDGRLEVTATPTDGGLELSFGPFASGGAARVRRAGGLPGGGDLFAGVAREVDVVQDGVSERLTLRIVR
;
A
#
# COMPACT_ATOMS: atom_id res chain seq x y z
N MET A 1 3.08 -25.89 -4.83
CA MET A 1 3.61 -24.54 -4.73
C MET A 1 2.93 -23.81 -3.58
N SER A 2 3.70 -23.32 -2.69
CA SER A 2 3.12 -22.59 -1.58
C SER A 2 3.06 -21.10 -1.93
N ALA A 3 1.89 -20.55 -1.88
CA ALA A 3 1.70 -19.12 -1.81
C ALA A 3 1.79 -18.74 -0.34
N PHE A 4 2.43 -17.63 -0.05
CA PHE A 4 2.36 -17.04 1.26
C PHE A 4 1.44 -15.84 1.21
N GLU A 5 0.80 -15.56 2.31
CA GLU A 5 0.05 -14.33 2.49
C GLU A 5 0.55 -13.69 3.77
N TYR A 6 0.94 -12.44 3.68
CA TYR A 6 1.34 -11.69 4.85
C TYR A 6 0.25 -10.73 5.26
N ARG A 7 0.08 -10.62 6.55
CA ARG A 7 -0.82 -9.64 7.13
C ARG A 7 -0.12 -8.99 8.31
N ALA A 8 -0.08 -7.68 8.32
CA ALA A 8 0.46 -6.91 9.42
C ALA A 8 -0.49 -5.77 9.75
N THR A 9 -0.61 -5.46 11.03
CA THR A 9 -1.42 -4.33 11.50
C THR A 9 -0.50 -3.37 12.23
N ILE A 10 -0.51 -2.11 11.81
CA ILE A 10 0.41 -1.09 12.30
C ILE A 10 -0.41 0.06 12.88
N ALA A 11 -0.10 0.47 14.11
CA ALA A 11 -0.74 1.64 14.69
C ALA A 11 -0.37 2.89 13.88
N CYS A 12 -1.35 3.72 13.60
CA CYS A 12 -1.15 4.98 12.87
C CYS A 12 -0.62 6.06 13.82
N GLY A 13 0.63 5.91 14.22
CA GLY A 13 1.33 6.82 15.11
C GLY A 13 2.65 7.27 14.50
N PRO A 14 3.54 7.86 15.32
CA PRO A 14 4.80 8.42 14.83
C PRO A 14 5.73 7.41 14.15
N LEU A 15 5.59 6.12 14.47
CA LEU A 15 6.44 5.08 13.91
C LEU A 15 5.91 4.49 12.61
N LEU A 16 4.69 4.84 12.20
CA LEU A 16 4.07 4.25 11.01
C LEU A 16 4.97 4.36 9.77
N PRO A 17 5.52 5.52 9.41
CA PRO A 17 6.32 5.60 8.19
C PRO A 17 7.52 4.65 8.20
N ARG A 18 8.21 4.57 9.32
CA ARG A 18 9.40 3.72 9.44
C ARG A 18 9.05 2.23 9.40
N VAL A 19 8.01 1.83 10.12
CA VAL A 19 7.58 0.44 10.15
C VAL A 19 7.07 0.00 8.79
N LEU A 20 6.26 0.85 8.15
CA LEU A 20 5.72 0.54 6.82
C LEU A 20 6.84 0.44 5.78
N ASP A 21 7.81 1.33 5.82
CA ASP A 21 8.94 1.29 4.90
C ASP A 21 9.71 -0.04 5.02
N ARG A 22 10.00 -0.47 6.24
CA ARG A 22 10.69 -1.74 6.48
C ARG A 22 9.87 -2.94 6.04
N LEU A 23 8.58 -2.90 6.30
CA LEU A 23 7.68 -3.98 5.88
C LEU A 23 7.64 -4.10 4.36
N LEU A 24 7.44 -2.99 3.66
CA LEU A 24 7.39 -2.99 2.20
C LEU A 24 8.71 -3.43 1.59
N GLY A 25 9.83 -3.01 2.17
CA GLY A 25 11.16 -3.46 1.74
C GLY A 25 11.34 -4.96 1.88
N ALA A 26 10.92 -5.52 3.01
CA ALA A 26 11.01 -6.97 3.24
C ALA A 26 10.11 -7.75 2.27
N LEU A 27 8.90 -7.25 2.02
CA LEU A 27 7.96 -7.88 1.09
C LEU A 27 8.49 -7.81 -0.35
N ALA A 28 9.07 -6.69 -0.75
CA ALA A 28 9.67 -6.53 -2.07
C ALA A 28 10.82 -7.52 -2.28
N ALA A 29 11.68 -7.67 -1.27
CA ALA A 29 12.78 -8.63 -1.35
C ALA A 29 12.27 -10.06 -1.45
N ARG A 30 11.23 -10.38 -0.70
CA ARG A 30 10.65 -11.73 -0.70
C ARG A 30 9.96 -12.05 -2.02
N ALA A 31 9.36 -11.06 -2.66
CA ALA A 31 8.72 -11.22 -3.96
C ALA A 31 9.70 -11.06 -5.12
N ASP A 32 10.98 -10.85 -4.82
CA ASP A 32 12.04 -10.69 -5.82
C ASP A 32 11.76 -9.54 -6.79
N LEU A 33 11.29 -8.43 -6.23
CA LEU A 33 11.06 -7.22 -7.01
C LEU A 33 12.38 -6.55 -7.37
N SER A 34 12.42 -5.84 -8.49
CA SER A 34 13.60 -5.08 -8.89
C SER A 34 13.94 -3.97 -7.90
N VAL A 35 15.17 -3.47 -7.95
CA VAL A 35 15.60 -2.33 -7.13
C VAL A 35 14.74 -1.09 -7.42
N ASP A 36 14.38 -0.88 -8.68
CA ASP A 36 13.50 0.24 -9.03
C ASP A 36 12.14 0.11 -8.36
N ARG A 37 11.57 -1.09 -8.34
CA ARG A 37 10.29 -1.33 -7.66
C ARG A 37 10.41 -1.18 -6.16
N LEU A 38 11.54 -1.57 -5.58
CA LEU A 38 11.79 -1.36 -4.16
C LEU A 38 11.76 0.14 -3.81
N ASN A 39 12.42 0.95 -4.62
CA ASN A 39 12.41 2.41 -4.44
C ASN A 39 11.01 2.99 -4.62
N ASP A 40 10.28 2.51 -5.62
CA ASP A 40 8.90 2.92 -5.88
C ASP A 40 8.00 2.63 -4.67
N LEU A 41 8.16 1.45 -4.06
CA LEU A 41 7.38 1.10 -2.87
C LEU A 41 7.72 1.99 -1.67
N GLY A 42 8.94 2.47 -1.57
CA GLY A 42 9.31 3.46 -0.57
C GLY A 42 8.47 4.73 -0.70
N MET A 43 8.29 5.22 -1.92
CA MET A 43 7.47 6.39 -2.18
C MET A 43 5.98 6.12 -1.91
N VAL A 44 5.50 4.95 -2.29
CA VAL A 44 4.13 4.54 -1.99
C VAL A 44 3.89 4.50 -0.48
N GLY A 45 4.83 3.91 0.27
CA GLY A 45 4.76 3.86 1.72
C GLY A 45 4.71 5.23 2.37
N ASP A 46 5.48 6.17 1.86
CA ASP A 46 5.47 7.55 2.36
C ASP A 46 4.11 8.22 2.14
N ALA A 47 3.55 8.07 0.94
CA ALA A 47 2.25 8.64 0.62
C ALA A 47 1.13 8.04 1.50
N ILE A 48 1.14 6.72 1.67
CA ILE A 48 0.16 6.03 2.51
C ILE A 48 0.31 6.46 3.96
N SER A 49 1.54 6.53 4.48
CA SER A 49 1.79 6.93 5.86
C SER A 49 1.32 8.35 6.15
N ALA A 50 1.43 9.24 5.18
CA ALA A 50 0.99 10.62 5.33
C ALA A 50 -0.54 10.73 5.43
N ALA A 51 -1.27 9.92 4.69
CA ALA A 51 -2.72 10.03 4.58
C ALA A 51 -3.49 9.05 5.48
N ALA A 52 -2.90 7.90 5.81
CA ALA A 52 -3.59 6.84 6.54
C ALA A 52 -4.15 7.26 7.90
N PRO A 53 -3.44 8.06 8.73
CA PRO A 53 -3.98 8.42 10.04
C PRO A 53 -5.35 9.09 10.00
N GLY A 54 -5.61 9.89 8.96
CA GLY A 54 -6.91 10.55 8.80
C GLY A 54 -7.92 9.75 8.00
N ALA A 55 -7.55 8.57 7.51
CA ALA A 55 -8.37 7.79 6.59
C ALA A 55 -8.81 6.44 7.16
N VAL A 56 -8.04 5.86 8.07
CA VAL A 56 -8.36 4.54 8.63
C VAL A 56 -9.55 4.59 9.58
N VAL A 57 -10.25 3.46 9.68
CA VAL A 57 -11.45 3.35 10.50
C VAL A 57 -11.12 3.36 11.99
N ASP A 58 -10.03 2.73 12.41
CA ASP A 58 -9.79 2.38 13.81
C ASP A 58 -8.37 2.70 14.26
N GLY A 59 -7.76 3.72 13.70
CA GLY A 59 -6.42 4.15 14.11
C GLY A 59 -5.31 3.15 13.78
N ARG A 60 -5.59 2.15 12.97
CA ARG A 60 -4.64 1.11 12.58
C ARG A 60 -4.70 0.86 11.10
N LEU A 61 -3.54 0.67 10.51
CA LEU A 61 -3.41 0.31 9.11
C LEU A 61 -3.09 -1.18 9.01
N GLU A 62 -3.94 -1.93 8.32
CA GLU A 62 -3.68 -3.32 8.01
C GLU A 62 -3.11 -3.41 6.60
N VAL A 63 -2.00 -4.11 6.46
CA VAL A 63 -1.36 -4.37 5.18
C VAL A 63 -1.41 -5.86 4.91
N THR A 64 -1.95 -6.25 3.77
CA THR A 64 -1.87 -7.64 3.32
C THR A 64 -1.05 -7.71 2.04
N ALA A 65 -0.31 -8.78 1.87
CA ALA A 65 0.52 -8.99 0.70
C ALA A 65 0.37 -10.43 0.24
N THR A 66 0.06 -10.58 -1.05
CA THR A 66 -0.13 -11.89 -1.67
C THR A 66 0.75 -11.98 -2.91
N PRO A 67 1.60 -12.99 -3.04
CA PRO A 67 2.40 -13.16 -4.25
C PRO A 67 1.50 -13.45 -5.45
N THR A 68 1.90 -12.92 -6.59
CA THR A 68 1.25 -13.18 -7.87
C THR A 68 2.30 -13.72 -8.85
N ASP A 69 1.85 -14.15 -10.04
CA ASP A 69 2.71 -14.64 -11.12
C ASP A 69 3.60 -13.52 -11.59
N GLY A 70 4.24 -12.82 -11.27
CA GLY A 70 5.08 -11.74 -11.79
C GLY A 70 5.32 -10.66 -10.77
N GLY A 71 4.80 -10.82 -9.55
CA GLY A 71 5.01 -9.78 -8.58
C GLY A 71 4.27 -9.97 -7.27
N LEU A 72 3.58 -8.94 -6.86
CA LEU A 72 3.00 -8.86 -5.52
C LEU A 72 1.71 -8.05 -5.57
N GLU A 73 0.69 -8.51 -4.88
CA GLU A 73 -0.51 -7.74 -4.66
C GLU A 73 -0.51 -7.23 -3.22
N LEU A 74 -0.63 -5.92 -3.06
CA LEU A 74 -0.67 -5.26 -1.75
C LEU A 74 -2.06 -4.68 -1.53
N SER A 75 -2.56 -4.82 -0.31
CA SER A 75 -3.84 -4.24 0.08
C SER A 75 -3.67 -3.49 1.39
N PHE A 76 -4.21 -2.29 1.44
CA PHE A 76 -4.11 -1.39 2.59
C PHE A 76 -5.51 -0.98 3.05
N GLY A 77 -5.70 -0.93 4.34
CA GLY A 77 -6.96 -0.49 4.94
C GLY A 77 -7.09 -0.99 6.38
N PRO A 78 -8.30 -1.09 6.92
CA PRO A 78 -9.56 -0.60 6.34
C PRO A 78 -9.67 0.93 6.44
N PHE A 79 -10.10 1.55 5.35
CA PHE A 79 -10.34 2.98 5.30
C PHE A 79 -11.82 3.27 5.46
N ALA A 80 -12.13 4.41 6.07
CA ALA A 80 -13.49 4.92 6.10
C ALA A 80 -13.94 5.27 4.68
N SER A 81 -15.24 5.43 4.49
CA SER A 81 -15.80 5.82 3.20
C SER A 81 -15.10 7.08 2.67
N GLY A 82 -14.61 7.02 1.46
CA GLY A 82 -13.82 8.09 0.84
C GLY A 82 -12.35 8.13 1.26
N GLY A 83 -11.95 7.29 2.24
CA GLY A 83 -10.59 7.28 2.74
C GLY A 83 -9.57 6.74 1.75
N ALA A 84 -9.94 5.73 0.98
CA ALA A 84 -9.06 5.19 -0.05
C ALA A 84 -8.74 6.24 -1.12
N ALA A 85 -9.74 7.04 -1.51
CA ALA A 85 -9.54 8.13 -2.45
C ALA A 85 -8.62 9.22 -1.87
N ARG A 86 -8.74 9.50 -0.58
CA ARG A 86 -7.85 10.46 0.10
C ARG A 86 -6.41 9.99 0.09
N VAL A 87 -6.19 8.72 0.38
CA VAL A 87 -4.86 8.13 0.34
C VAL A 87 -4.30 8.21 -1.08
N ARG A 88 -5.12 7.91 -2.06
CA ARG A 88 -4.70 7.96 -3.46
C ARG A 88 -4.32 9.38 -3.87
N ARG A 89 -5.07 10.39 -3.44
CA ARG A 89 -4.74 11.79 -3.71
C ARG A 89 -3.41 12.22 -3.08
N ALA A 90 -3.02 11.60 -1.97
CA ALA A 90 -1.73 11.88 -1.36
C ALA A 90 -0.55 11.49 -2.25
N GLY A 91 -0.78 10.60 -3.22
CA GLY A 91 0.21 10.24 -4.23
C GLY A 91 0.21 11.15 -5.45
N GLY A 92 -0.53 12.25 -5.42
CA GLY A 92 -0.53 13.21 -6.52
C GLY A 92 0.85 13.84 -6.72
N LEU A 93 1.30 13.90 -7.96
CA LEU A 93 2.62 14.42 -8.32
C LEU A 93 2.49 15.83 -8.86
N PRO A 94 3.52 16.68 -8.69
CA PRO A 94 3.56 17.97 -9.35
C PRO A 94 3.38 17.80 -10.87
N GLY A 95 2.49 18.56 -11.47
CA GLY A 95 2.20 18.44 -12.89
C GLY A 95 1.11 17.44 -13.24
N GLY A 96 0.46 16.82 -12.26
CA GLY A 96 -0.77 16.04 -12.46
C GLY A 96 -0.61 14.53 -12.56
N GLY A 97 0.56 13.97 -12.28
CA GLY A 97 0.75 12.53 -12.24
C GLY A 97 0.19 11.90 -10.97
N ASP A 98 0.03 10.58 -11.00
CA ASP A 98 -0.41 9.78 -9.87
C ASP A 98 0.66 8.72 -9.58
N LEU A 99 1.29 8.82 -8.41
CA LEU A 99 2.33 7.90 -7.98
C LEU A 99 1.87 6.44 -8.01
N PHE A 100 0.66 6.17 -7.50
CA PHE A 100 0.17 4.80 -7.45
C PHE A 100 0.02 4.19 -8.84
N ALA A 101 -0.54 4.94 -9.78
CA ALA A 101 -0.69 4.49 -11.15
C ALA A 101 0.66 4.33 -11.85
N GLY A 102 1.66 5.12 -11.46
CA GLY A 102 3.01 5.01 -12.02
C GLY A 102 3.78 3.80 -11.52
N VAL A 103 3.49 3.34 -10.32
CA VAL A 103 4.19 2.21 -9.67
C VAL A 103 3.46 0.89 -9.90
N ALA A 104 2.15 0.89 -9.75
CA ALA A 104 1.33 -0.31 -9.81
C ALA A 104 0.74 -0.49 -11.20
N ARG A 105 0.67 -1.73 -11.64
CA ARG A 105 -0.01 -2.08 -12.89
C ARG A 105 -1.51 -1.87 -12.78
N GLU A 106 -2.07 -2.15 -11.60
CA GLU A 106 -3.48 -1.94 -11.31
C GLU A 106 -3.61 -1.31 -9.94
N VAL A 107 -4.53 -0.37 -9.82
CA VAL A 107 -4.87 0.32 -8.58
C VAL A 107 -6.38 0.28 -8.43
N ASP A 108 -6.86 -0.38 -7.39
CA ASP A 108 -8.30 -0.54 -7.17
C ASP A 108 -8.71 -0.12 -5.77
N VAL A 109 -9.89 0.46 -5.67
CA VAL A 109 -10.57 0.66 -4.39
C VAL A 109 -11.61 -0.44 -4.27
N VAL A 110 -11.46 -1.28 -3.26
CA VAL A 110 -12.34 -2.42 -3.03
C VAL A 110 -13.21 -2.14 -1.82
N GLN A 111 -14.53 -2.27 -1.99
CA GLN A 111 -15.47 -2.15 -0.89
C GLN A 111 -15.42 -3.41 -0.04
N ASP A 112 -15.41 -3.22 1.28
CA ASP A 112 -15.38 -4.30 2.25
C ASP A 112 -16.39 -3.96 3.35
N GLY A 113 -17.66 -4.28 3.08
CA GLY A 113 -18.74 -3.84 3.95
C GLY A 113 -18.90 -2.33 3.92
N VAL A 114 -18.76 -1.69 5.09
CA VAL A 114 -18.83 -0.22 5.20
C VAL A 114 -17.47 0.46 5.07
N SER A 115 -16.43 -0.32 4.94
CA SER A 115 -15.06 0.20 4.80
C SER A 115 -14.53 -0.03 3.40
N GLU A 116 -13.36 0.51 3.13
CA GLU A 116 -12.69 0.41 1.83
C GLU A 116 -11.27 -0.09 2.00
N ARG A 117 -10.76 -0.72 0.97
CA ARG A 117 -9.34 -1.07 0.89
C ARG A 117 -8.76 -0.54 -0.42
N LEU A 118 -7.50 -0.17 -0.37
CA LEU A 118 -6.75 0.22 -1.57
C LEU A 118 -5.84 -0.95 -1.94
N THR A 119 -6.01 -1.48 -3.14
CA THR A 119 -5.27 -2.63 -3.63
C THR A 119 -4.36 -2.23 -4.78
N LEU A 120 -3.10 -2.63 -4.70
CA LEU A 120 -2.08 -2.36 -5.71
C LEU A 120 -1.51 -3.66 -6.22
N ARG A 121 -1.42 -3.80 -7.53
CA ARG A 121 -0.74 -4.92 -8.15
C ARG A 121 0.61 -4.46 -8.67
N ILE A 122 1.66 -4.95 -8.05
CA ILE A 122 3.04 -4.57 -8.38
C ILE A 122 3.66 -5.68 -9.23
N VAL A 123 4.24 -5.32 -10.35
CA VAL A 123 4.94 -6.26 -11.24
C VAL A 123 6.44 -6.02 -11.10
N ARG A 124 7.22 -7.11 -11.12
CA ARG A 124 8.68 -7.06 -10.99
C ARG A 124 9.35 -6.08 -11.92
#